data_c1209adff7ab38e35c7a499a3e29d8ae
#
_entry.id   c1209adff7ab38e35c7a499a3e29d8ae
#
_cell.length_a   1.000
_cell.length_b   1.000
_cell.length_c   1.000
_cell.angle_alpha   90.00
_cell.angle_beta   90.00
_cell.angle_gamma   90.00
#
_symmetry.space_group_name_H-M   'P 1'
#
loop_
_entity.id
_entity.type
_entity.pdbx_description
1 polymer ?
#
loop_
_entity_poly.entity_id
_entity_poly.type
_entity_poly.pdbx_seq_one_letter_code
_entity_poly.pdbx_strand_id
1 'polypeptide(L)'
;MTDYTFPVIIGVIFGMTARLYMLRTDYRQYPTYIHGQVIHIALGFIASGLGAIIMPALIQEEFTAITFLTLAATQFRDVRNMERNTLTQMDSYELVSRGSTYIEGIAIAFESRNYIAILTALITTTACIFFSLVVGTVVGILCFFMAKLLMSGSQLKDIVNIQKGELRFDGAGLYVNDIYIMNIGLPEKQKLILEHGMGFILTPKNFNSATTIANLGQRQAILFDLSNVLGVYRDSGEPSLCPLAKRDLNNGTLGVFILPQWQREDLAVRVLEEVPILENAIRMPTDFIKKKVR
;
A
#
# COMPACT_ATOMS: atom_id res chain seq x y z
N MET A 1 -13.89 -28.57 33.45
CA MET A 1 -13.85 -27.60 32.34
C MET A 1 -12.52 -26.88 32.41
N THR A 2 -11.65 -27.12 31.45
CA THR A 2 -10.38 -26.37 31.34
C THR A 2 -10.78 -24.94 30.97
N ASP A 3 -10.39 -23.97 31.80
CA ASP A 3 -10.71 -22.57 31.56
C ASP A 3 -9.69 -22.00 30.56
N TYR A 4 -10.13 -21.77 29.32
CA TYR A 4 -9.32 -21.16 28.27
C TYR A 4 -9.42 -19.63 28.22
N THR A 5 -10.06 -19.01 29.19
CA THR A 5 -10.32 -17.56 29.23
C THR A 5 -9.02 -16.76 29.17
N PHE A 6 -8.04 -17.07 30.01
CA PHE A 6 -6.75 -16.37 30.01
C PHE A 6 -5.95 -16.58 28.74
N PRO A 7 -5.77 -17.81 28.17
CA PRO A 7 -5.17 -18.03 26.88
C PRO A 7 -5.80 -17.20 25.76
N VAL A 8 -7.13 -17.14 25.69
CA VAL A 8 -7.86 -16.38 24.67
C VAL A 8 -7.62 -14.87 24.82
N ILE A 9 -7.72 -14.33 26.05
CA ILE A 9 -7.45 -12.92 26.30
C ILE A 9 -6.04 -12.53 25.87
N ILE A 10 -5.03 -13.32 26.21
CA ILE A 10 -3.64 -13.07 25.82
C ILE A 10 -3.51 -13.09 24.29
N GLY A 11 -4.10 -14.09 23.61
CA GLY A 11 -4.09 -14.17 22.16
C GLY A 11 -4.72 -12.96 21.50
N VAL A 12 -5.89 -12.52 21.98
CA VAL A 12 -6.57 -11.31 21.47
C VAL A 12 -5.71 -10.06 21.66
N ILE A 13 -5.07 -9.90 22.82
CA ILE A 13 -4.21 -8.75 23.11
C ILE A 13 -3.03 -8.70 22.11
N PHE A 14 -2.33 -9.81 21.87
CA PHE A 14 -1.21 -9.83 20.95
C PHE A 14 -1.63 -9.66 19.50
N GLY A 15 -2.71 -10.31 19.05
CA GLY A 15 -3.27 -10.13 17.72
C GLY A 15 -3.69 -8.68 17.46
N MET A 16 -4.39 -8.08 18.43
CA MET A 16 -4.82 -6.69 18.36
C MET A 16 -3.64 -5.72 18.38
N THR A 17 -2.64 -5.96 19.23
CA THR A 17 -1.43 -5.12 19.29
C THR A 17 -0.67 -5.15 17.96
N ALA A 18 -0.53 -6.33 17.35
CA ALA A 18 0.07 -6.48 16.03
C ALA A 18 -0.73 -5.67 14.98
N ARG A 19 -2.05 -5.78 14.99
CA ARG A 19 -2.91 -5.03 14.05
C ARG A 19 -2.82 -3.52 14.24
N LEU A 20 -2.88 -3.04 15.47
CA LEU A 20 -2.75 -1.60 15.79
C LEU A 20 -1.39 -1.04 15.35
N TYR A 21 -0.34 -1.83 15.50
CA TYR A 21 0.98 -1.42 14.99
C TYR A 21 0.99 -1.31 13.46
N MET A 22 0.37 -2.26 12.76
CA MET A 22 0.29 -2.26 11.30
C MET A 22 -0.57 -1.12 10.75
N LEU A 23 -1.59 -0.64 11.48
CA LEU A 23 -2.42 0.50 11.08
C LEU A 23 -1.62 1.78 10.78
N ARG A 24 -0.48 1.98 11.45
CA ARG A 24 0.39 3.16 11.18
C ARG A 24 0.86 3.24 9.73
N THR A 25 1.04 2.09 9.08
CA THR A 25 1.44 2.04 7.67
C THR A 25 0.22 2.12 6.75
N ASP A 26 -0.92 1.56 7.16
CA ASP A 26 -2.18 1.66 6.42
C ASP A 26 -2.59 3.11 6.22
N TYR A 27 -2.52 3.92 7.27
CA TYR A 27 -2.94 5.31 7.23
C TYR A 27 -2.12 6.21 6.29
N ARG A 28 -0.95 5.79 5.84
CA ARG A 28 -0.21 6.51 4.81
C ARG A 28 -0.89 6.44 3.43
N GLN A 29 -1.65 5.38 3.19
CA GLN A 29 -2.29 5.12 1.89
C GLN A 29 -3.81 5.34 1.95
N TYR A 30 -4.36 5.41 3.14
CA TYR A 30 -5.78 5.49 3.41
C TYR A 30 -6.20 6.90 3.80
N PRO A 31 -7.31 7.42 3.27
CA PRO A 31 -7.86 8.66 3.80
C PRO A 31 -8.27 8.46 5.25
N THR A 32 -7.63 9.22 6.14
CA THR A 32 -7.85 9.13 7.59
C THR A 32 -9.07 9.95 8.01
N TYR A 33 -10.20 9.31 8.12
CA TYR A 33 -11.37 9.87 8.78
C TYR A 33 -11.73 9.02 10.02
N ILE A 34 -12.27 9.64 11.05
CA ILE A 34 -12.48 9.02 12.36
C ILE A 34 -13.32 7.74 12.25
N HIS A 35 -14.37 7.76 11.44
CA HIS A 35 -15.23 6.60 11.24
C HIS A 35 -14.49 5.41 10.63
N GLY A 36 -13.62 5.64 9.64
CA GLY A 36 -12.77 4.60 9.06
C GLY A 36 -11.79 4.00 10.07
N GLN A 37 -11.22 4.83 10.95
CA GLN A 37 -10.34 4.33 12.02
C GLN A 37 -11.08 3.37 12.96
N VAL A 38 -12.31 3.71 13.36
CA VAL A 38 -13.13 2.84 14.22
C VAL A 38 -13.42 1.51 13.54
N ILE A 39 -13.75 1.50 12.25
CA ILE A 39 -13.98 0.28 11.47
C ILE A 39 -12.71 -0.59 11.43
N HIS A 40 -11.56 0.00 11.16
CA HIS A 40 -10.29 -0.74 11.09
C HIS A 40 -9.89 -1.35 12.45
N ILE A 41 -10.13 -0.63 13.54
CA ILE A 41 -9.88 -1.14 14.89
C ILE A 41 -10.86 -2.28 15.22
N ALA A 42 -12.14 -2.13 14.92
CA ALA A 42 -13.14 -3.16 15.14
C ALA A 42 -12.86 -4.44 14.34
N LEU A 43 -12.46 -4.31 13.06
CA LEU A 43 -12.06 -5.46 12.24
C LEU A 43 -10.82 -6.16 12.80
N GLY A 44 -9.85 -5.40 13.32
CA GLY A 44 -8.67 -5.96 13.98
C GLY A 44 -9.02 -6.74 15.25
N PHE A 45 -9.98 -6.23 16.04
CA PHE A 45 -10.48 -6.92 17.23
C PHE A 45 -11.21 -8.23 16.86
N ILE A 46 -12.10 -8.18 15.86
CA ILE A 46 -12.81 -9.37 15.36
C ILE A 46 -11.81 -10.40 14.83
N ALA A 47 -10.82 -9.98 14.02
CA ALA A 47 -9.78 -10.86 13.50
C ALA A 47 -9.01 -11.56 14.62
N SER A 48 -8.56 -10.80 15.61
CA SER A 48 -7.82 -11.35 16.75
C SER A 48 -8.67 -12.30 17.60
N GLY A 49 -9.96 -11.96 17.80
CA GLY A 49 -10.93 -12.83 18.48
C GLY A 49 -11.13 -14.15 17.76
N LEU A 50 -11.34 -14.10 16.45
CA LEU A 50 -11.47 -15.32 15.61
C LEU A 50 -10.24 -16.22 15.77
N GLY A 51 -9.02 -15.65 15.63
CA GLY A 51 -7.79 -16.41 15.78
C GLY A 51 -7.63 -17.05 17.15
N ALA A 52 -7.95 -16.33 18.22
CA ALA A 52 -7.79 -16.80 19.59
C ALA A 52 -8.78 -17.94 19.97
N ILE A 53 -9.98 -17.96 19.38
CA ILE A 53 -11.01 -18.93 19.72
C ILE A 53 -10.86 -20.27 18.96
N ILE A 54 -10.14 -20.30 17.83
CA ILE A 54 -10.02 -21.48 16.97
C ILE A 54 -9.55 -22.72 17.79
N MET A 55 -8.44 -22.61 18.51
CA MET A 55 -7.86 -23.76 19.21
C MET A 55 -8.74 -24.25 20.37
N PRO A 56 -9.27 -23.41 21.25
CA PRO A 56 -10.27 -23.82 22.24
C PRO A 56 -11.47 -24.55 21.66
N ALA A 57 -12.06 -24.03 20.55
CA ALA A 57 -13.21 -24.64 19.91
C ALA A 57 -12.90 -26.04 19.34
N LEU A 58 -11.71 -26.21 18.77
CA LEU A 58 -11.26 -27.52 18.24
C LEU A 58 -11.03 -28.53 19.38
N ILE A 59 -10.40 -28.13 20.49
CA ILE A 59 -10.12 -29.02 21.62
C ILE A 59 -11.41 -29.47 22.35
N GLN A 60 -12.41 -28.57 22.40
CA GLN A 60 -13.69 -28.87 23.07
C GLN A 60 -14.67 -29.57 22.11
N GLU A 61 -14.28 -29.84 20.86
CA GLU A 61 -15.14 -30.44 19.83
C GLU A 61 -16.49 -29.70 19.67
N GLU A 62 -16.45 -28.36 19.83
CA GLU A 62 -17.62 -27.51 19.73
C GLU A 62 -18.01 -27.27 18.27
N PHE A 63 -18.73 -28.22 17.67
CA PHE A 63 -19.10 -28.18 16.25
C PHE A 63 -19.86 -26.89 15.87
N THR A 64 -20.71 -26.37 16.76
CA THR A 64 -21.41 -25.11 16.53
C THR A 64 -20.43 -23.94 16.43
N ALA A 65 -19.42 -23.88 17.31
CA ALA A 65 -18.38 -22.85 17.28
C ALA A 65 -17.52 -22.99 16.02
N ILE A 66 -17.16 -24.20 15.60
CA ILE A 66 -16.38 -24.48 14.38
C ILE A 66 -17.17 -24.01 13.15
N THR A 67 -18.46 -24.30 13.08
CA THR A 67 -19.32 -23.86 11.99
C THR A 67 -19.40 -22.34 11.93
N PHE A 68 -19.59 -21.69 13.09
CA PHE A 68 -19.60 -20.21 13.18
C PHE A 68 -18.26 -19.60 12.75
N LEU A 69 -17.15 -20.16 13.18
CA LEU A 69 -15.80 -19.70 12.80
C LEU A 69 -15.59 -19.82 11.27
N THR A 70 -16.06 -20.91 10.68
CA THR A 70 -15.99 -21.11 9.22
C THR A 70 -16.80 -20.06 8.47
N LEU A 71 -18.01 -19.77 8.95
CA LEU A 71 -18.86 -18.72 8.38
C LEU A 71 -18.21 -17.34 8.54
N ALA A 72 -17.69 -17.04 9.74
CA ALA A 72 -17.00 -15.78 10.01
C ALA A 72 -15.74 -15.62 9.15
N ALA A 73 -14.96 -16.66 8.93
CA ALA A 73 -13.80 -16.65 8.03
C ALA A 73 -14.20 -16.36 6.58
N THR A 74 -15.37 -16.85 6.13
CA THR A 74 -15.92 -16.55 4.82
C THR A 74 -16.31 -15.07 4.70
N GLN A 75 -16.99 -14.53 5.70
CA GLN A 75 -17.33 -13.10 5.76
C GLN A 75 -16.07 -12.22 5.82
N PHE A 76 -15.02 -12.68 6.49
CA PHE A 76 -13.76 -11.94 6.57
C PHE A 76 -13.06 -11.77 5.23
N ARG A 77 -13.23 -12.73 4.32
CA ARG A 77 -12.75 -12.64 2.93
C ARG A 77 -13.43 -11.50 2.14
N ASP A 78 -14.66 -11.16 2.50
CA ASP A 78 -15.40 -10.09 1.83
C ASP A 78 -14.95 -8.69 2.24
N VAL A 79 -14.17 -8.57 3.32
CA VAL A 79 -13.59 -7.29 3.78
C VAL A 79 -12.78 -6.61 2.67
N ARG A 80 -12.01 -7.37 1.89
CA ARG A 80 -11.26 -6.83 0.75
C ARG A 80 -12.18 -6.16 -0.28
N ASN A 81 -13.30 -6.79 -0.60
CA ASN A 81 -14.27 -6.25 -1.55
C ASN A 81 -14.94 -4.98 -0.99
N MET A 82 -15.26 -4.97 0.29
CA MET A 82 -15.83 -3.83 0.99
C MET A 82 -14.86 -2.65 0.97
N GLU A 83 -13.59 -2.85 1.32
CA GLU A 83 -12.56 -1.83 1.31
C GLU A 83 -12.31 -1.28 -0.10
N ARG A 84 -12.20 -2.14 -1.09
CA ARG A 84 -12.06 -1.73 -2.48
C ARG A 84 -13.23 -0.87 -2.93
N ASN A 85 -14.46 -1.25 -2.62
CA ASN A 85 -15.64 -0.50 -3.01
C ASN A 85 -15.70 0.87 -2.32
N THR A 86 -15.38 0.92 -1.02
CA THR A 86 -15.31 2.18 -0.26
C THR A 86 -14.28 3.13 -0.85
N LEU A 87 -13.05 2.64 -1.12
CA LEU A 87 -12.00 3.44 -1.72
C LEU A 87 -12.37 3.91 -3.13
N THR A 88 -13.02 3.07 -3.93
CA THR A 88 -13.46 3.44 -5.29
C THR A 88 -14.53 4.54 -5.26
N GLN A 89 -15.45 4.48 -4.30
CA GLN A 89 -16.43 5.55 -4.12
C GLN A 89 -15.76 6.87 -3.71
N MET A 90 -14.81 6.82 -2.78
CA MET A 90 -14.06 8.01 -2.36
C MET A 90 -13.20 8.58 -3.49
N ASP A 91 -12.61 7.72 -4.31
CA ASP A 91 -11.76 8.11 -5.44
C ASP A 91 -12.51 8.92 -6.50
N SER A 92 -13.83 8.74 -6.60
CA SER A 92 -14.67 9.52 -7.53
C SER A 92 -14.78 11.01 -7.16
N TYR A 93 -14.41 11.39 -5.94
CA TYR A 93 -14.38 12.78 -5.49
C TYR A 93 -13.00 13.42 -5.58
N GLU A 94 -11.98 12.66 -5.94
CA GLU A 94 -10.61 13.15 -6.05
C GLU A 94 -10.36 13.78 -7.42
N LEU A 95 -9.58 14.88 -7.48
CA LEU A 95 -9.21 15.53 -8.73
C LEU A 95 -8.29 14.69 -9.60
N VAL A 96 -7.39 13.98 -8.96
CA VAL A 96 -6.53 12.97 -9.59
C VAL A 96 -6.82 11.67 -8.88
N SER A 97 -7.43 10.74 -9.60
CA SER A 97 -7.83 9.47 -9.03
C SER A 97 -6.63 8.59 -8.69
N ARG A 98 -6.74 7.82 -7.61
CA ARG A 98 -5.79 6.74 -7.27
C ARG A 98 -5.76 5.69 -8.38
N GLY A 99 -6.94 5.41 -8.93
CA GLY A 99 -7.13 4.38 -9.94
C GLY A 99 -7.22 2.96 -9.35
N SER A 100 -7.90 2.10 -10.08
CA SER A 100 -8.29 0.76 -9.63
C SER A 100 -7.12 -0.12 -9.17
N THR A 101 -5.96 -0.03 -9.81
CA THR A 101 -4.81 -0.89 -9.48
C THR A 101 -4.14 -0.47 -8.17
N TYR A 102 -4.09 0.82 -7.87
CA TYR A 102 -3.59 1.30 -6.58
C TYR A 102 -4.58 0.95 -5.46
N ILE A 103 -5.88 1.20 -5.66
CA ILE A 103 -6.96 0.85 -4.72
C ILE A 103 -6.92 -0.66 -4.40
N GLU A 104 -6.77 -1.50 -5.42
CA GLU A 104 -6.65 -2.95 -5.22
C GLU A 104 -5.40 -3.31 -4.40
N GLY A 105 -4.28 -2.61 -4.61
CA GLY A 105 -3.07 -2.78 -3.81
C GLY A 105 -3.29 -2.47 -2.33
N ILE A 106 -4.02 -1.40 -2.01
CA ILE A 106 -4.38 -1.03 -0.64
C ILE A 106 -5.29 -2.10 -0.02
N ALA A 107 -6.33 -2.54 -0.75
CA ALA A 107 -7.28 -3.53 -0.26
C ALA A 107 -6.63 -4.89 0.03
N ILE A 108 -5.70 -5.35 -0.83
CA ILE A 108 -4.91 -6.58 -0.61
C ILE A 108 -4.05 -6.46 0.64
N ALA A 109 -3.34 -5.34 0.81
CA ALA A 109 -2.49 -5.12 1.98
C ALA A 109 -3.33 -5.13 3.27
N PHE A 110 -4.49 -4.50 3.25
CA PHE A 110 -5.42 -4.47 4.37
C PHE A 110 -5.92 -5.87 4.76
N GLU A 111 -6.34 -6.67 3.79
CA GLU A 111 -6.75 -8.06 3.99
C GLU A 111 -5.61 -8.88 4.60
N SER A 112 -4.42 -8.84 4.02
CA SER A 112 -3.24 -9.58 4.48
C SER A 112 -2.89 -9.29 5.94
N ARG A 113 -3.00 -8.05 6.37
CA ARG A 113 -2.70 -7.64 7.75
C ARG A 113 -3.72 -8.15 8.76
N ASN A 114 -4.97 -8.31 8.37
CA ASN A 114 -5.96 -8.94 9.22
C ASN A 114 -5.66 -10.44 9.40
N TYR A 115 -5.20 -11.15 8.36
CA TYR A 115 -4.73 -12.53 8.50
C TYR A 115 -3.52 -12.66 9.42
N ILE A 116 -2.58 -11.71 9.39
CA ILE A 116 -1.45 -11.68 10.34
C ILE A 116 -1.96 -11.56 11.79
N ALA A 117 -2.97 -10.73 12.04
CA ALA A 117 -3.57 -10.61 13.36
C ALA A 117 -4.25 -11.91 13.81
N ILE A 118 -5.01 -12.58 12.92
CA ILE A 118 -5.61 -13.90 13.17
C ILE A 118 -4.53 -14.92 13.54
N LEU A 119 -3.47 -15.04 12.74
CA LEU A 119 -2.39 -15.99 12.96
C LEU A 119 -1.62 -15.69 14.26
N THR A 120 -1.33 -14.44 14.55
CA THR A 120 -0.67 -14.01 15.79
C THR A 120 -1.50 -14.44 17.02
N ALA A 121 -2.81 -14.17 17.01
CA ALA A 121 -3.71 -14.56 18.07
C ALA A 121 -3.79 -16.09 18.21
N LEU A 122 -3.96 -16.82 17.12
CA LEU A 122 -4.03 -18.28 17.08
C LEU A 122 -2.77 -18.94 17.66
N ILE A 123 -1.59 -18.54 17.17
CA ILE A 123 -0.31 -19.12 17.61
C ILE A 123 -0.08 -18.82 19.10
N THR A 124 -0.35 -17.59 19.54
CA THR A 124 -0.22 -17.18 20.93
C THR A 124 -1.15 -17.97 21.84
N THR A 125 -2.43 -18.07 21.51
CA THR A 125 -3.41 -18.84 22.29
C THR A 125 -3.04 -20.31 22.34
N THR A 126 -2.64 -20.90 21.21
CA THR A 126 -2.19 -22.29 21.14
C THR A 126 -1.00 -22.55 22.05
N ALA A 127 -0.01 -21.67 22.04
CA ALA A 127 1.16 -21.79 22.92
C ALA A 127 0.78 -21.65 24.40
N CYS A 128 -0.17 -20.77 24.76
CA CYS A 128 -0.69 -20.67 26.11
C CYS A 128 -1.36 -21.97 26.58
N ILE A 129 -2.12 -22.63 25.71
CA ILE A 129 -2.89 -23.85 26.03
C ILE A 129 -1.96 -25.07 26.22
N PHE A 130 -1.05 -25.28 25.26
CA PHE A 130 -0.22 -26.51 25.25
C PHE A 130 1.01 -26.45 26.16
N PHE A 131 1.50 -25.25 26.50
CA PHE A 131 2.69 -25.12 27.34
C PHE A 131 2.37 -24.39 28.66
N SER A 132 2.30 -23.06 28.62
CA SER A 132 1.93 -22.23 29.78
C SER A 132 1.63 -20.79 29.34
N LEU A 133 0.98 -20.01 30.21
CA LEU A 133 0.72 -18.57 29.93
C LEU A 133 2.02 -17.79 29.71
N VAL A 134 3.10 -18.13 30.41
CA VAL A 134 4.41 -17.49 30.26
C VAL A 134 4.99 -17.78 28.86
N VAL A 135 5.02 -19.04 28.45
CA VAL A 135 5.52 -19.45 27.14
C VAL A 135 4.68 -18.82 26.05
N GLY A 136 3.33 -18.82 26.16
CA GLY A 136 2.44 -18.18 25.21
C GLY A 136 2.69 -16.68 25.08
N THR A 137 2.96 -15.98 26.19
CA THR A 137 3.31 -14.56 26.17
C THR A 137 4.63 -14.31 25.42
N VAL A 138 5.66 -15.13 25.65
CA VAL A 138 6.93 -15.04 24.92
C VAL A 138 6.72 -15.29 23.42
N VAL A 139 5.95 -16.30 23.07
CA VAL A 139 5.58 -16.60 21.67
C VAL A 139 4.81 -15.42 21.04
N GLY A 140 3.87 -14.82 21.78
CA GLY A 140 3.14 -13.62 21.33
C GLY A 140 4.06 -12.45 21.02
N ILE A 141 5.07 -12.20 21.86
CA ILE A 141 6.09 -11.18 21.61
C ILE A 141 6.88 -11.52 20.33
N LEU A 142 7.29 -12.74 20.14
CA LEU A 142 8.00 -13.17 18.93
C LEU A 142 7.14 -13.01 17.68
N CYS A 143 5.86 -13.41 17.73
CA CYS A 143 4.92 -13.20 16.64
C CYS A 143 4.72 -11.71 16.30
N PHE A 144 4.67 -10.84 17.31
CA PHE A 144 4.62 -9.39 17.09
C PHE A 144 5.85 -8.87 16.34
N PHE A 145 7.06 -9.30 16.71
CA PHE A 145 8.28 -8.93 16.00
C PHE A 145 8.31 -9.52 14.58
N MET A 146 7.84 -10.73 14.38
CA MET A 146 7.68 -11.32 13.04
C MET A 146 6.70 -10.52 12.19
N ALA A 147 5.56 -10.12 12.74
CA ALA A 147 4.59 -9.25 12.05
C ALA A 147 5.24 -7.93 11.62
N LYS A 148 6.09 -7.33 12.48
CA LYS A 148 6.86 -6.13 12.14
C LYS A 148 7.83 -6.36 10.98
N LEU A 149 8.50 -7.52 10.90
CA LEU A 149 9.42 -7.86 9.81
C LEU A 149 8.70 -8.12 8.49
N LEU A 150 7.46 -8.62 8.54
CA LEU A 150 6.64 -8.86 7.35
C LEU A 150 6.07 -7.58 6.74
N MET A 151 6.12 -6.46 7.47
CA MET A 151 5.67 -5.17 6.95
C MET A 151 6.72 -4.59 6.01
N SER A 152 6.32 -4.28 4.79
CA SER A 152 7.12 -3.45 3.89
C SER A 152 7.04 -1.99 4.35
N GLY A 153 8.10 -1.50 5.00
CA GLY A 153 8.24 -0.09 5.36
C GLY A 153 9.03 0.71 4.32
N SER A 154 9.34 0.12 3.16
CA SER A 154 10.18 0.73 2.13
C SER A 154 9.50 1.92 1.46
N GLN A 155 10.30 2.93 1.16
CA GLN A 155 9.89 4.15 0.45
C GLN A 155 10.56 4.18 -0.93
N LEU A 156 10.03 5.03 -1.81
CA LEU A 156 10.53 5.12 -3.19
C LEU A 156 12.03 5.47 -3.24
N LYS A 157 12.54 6.32 -2.35
CA LYS A 157 13.98 6.64 -2.22
C LYS A 157 14.88 5.43 -1.98
N ASP A 158 14.33 4.35 -1.40
CA ASP A 158 15.11 3.14 -1.10
C ASP A 158 15.42 2.35 -2.36
N ILE A 159 14.55 2.45 -3.37
CA ILE A 159 14.61 1.63 -4.60
C ILE A 159 14.97 2.40 -5.86
N VAL A 160 14.84 3.73 -5.88
CA VAL A 160 15.19 4.57 -7.04
C VAL A 160 16.07 5.74 -6.67
N ASN A 161 16.80 6.27 -7.65
CA ASN A 161 17.41 7.59 -7.60
C ASN A 161 16.45 8.57 -8.27
N ILE A 162 16.10 9.65 -7.56
CA ILE A 162 15.17 10.68 -8.01
C ILE A 162 15.97 11.88 -8.49
N GLN A 163 15.70 12.34 -9.70
CA GLN A 163 16.34 13.50 -10.29
C GLN A 163 15.27 14.37 -10.98
N LYS A 164 15.54 15.68 -11.04
CA LYS A 164 14.77 16.57 -11.89
C LYS A 164 14.99 16.19 -13.36
N GLY A 165 13.91 16.14 -14.13
CA GLY A 165 13.91 15.96 -15.58
C GLY A 165 13.57 17.27 -16.28
N GLU A 166 14.24 17.56 -17.37
CA GLU A 166 13.93 18.72 -18.22
C GLU A 166 12.72 18.42 -19.09
N LEU A 167 11.77 19.37 -19.12
CA LEU A 167 10.63 19.30 -20.00
C LEU A 167 11.01 19.92 -21.35
N ARG A 168 10.80 19.17 -22.42
CA ARG A 168 11.01 19.66 -23.78
C ARG A 168 9.91 19.19 -24.71
N PHE A 169 9.71 19.96 -25.77
CA PHE A 169 8.83 19.59 -26.87
C PHE A 169 9.65 19.25 -28.12
N ASP A 170 9.20 18.22 -28.82
CA ASP A 170 9.62 17.91 -30.20
C ASP A 170 8.33 17.82 -31.03
N GLY A 171 8.06 18.88 -31.80
CA GLY A 171 6.78 19.07 -32.44
C GLY A 171 5.63 19.14 -31.40
N ALA A 172 4.69 18.21 -31.49
CA ALA A 172 3.61 18.06 -30.51
C ALA A 172 3.98 17.15 -29.32
N GLY A 173 5.09 16.42 -29.39
CA GLY A 173 5.50 15.47 -28.36
C GLY A 173 6.12 16.16 -27.15
N LEU A 174 5.55 15.91 -25.96
CA LEU A 174 6.14 16.31 -24.67
C LEU A 174 7.05 15.19 -24.18
N TYR A 175 8.26 15.57 -23.75
CA TYR A 175 9.28 14.69 -23.21
C TYR A 175 9.73 15.18 -21.84
N VAL A 176 10.09 14.20 -20.98
CA VAL A 176 10.89 14.44 -19.77
C VAL A 176 12.27 13.83 -20.04
N ASN A 177 13.28 14.68 -20.26
CA ASN A 177 14.56 14.29 -20.88
C ASN A 177 14.29 13.60 -22.24
N ASP A 178 14.64 12.31 -22.33
CA ASP A 178 14.43 11.51 -23.55
C ASP A 178 13.17 10.61 -23.49
N ILE A 179 12.42 10.67 -22.40
CA ILE A 179 11.22 9.84 -22.21
C ILE A 179 10.00 10.57 -22.74
N TYR A 180 9.41 10.04 -23.81
CA TYR A 180 8.15 10.54 -24.35
C TYR A 180 6.99 10.37 -23.36
N ILE A 181 6.23 11.43 -23.11
CA ILE A 181 5.09 11.45 -22.19
C ILE A 181 3.76 11.40 -22.95
N MET A 182 3.46 12.45 -23.74
CA MET A 182 2.20 12.60 -24.44
C MET A 182 2.31 13.59 -25.60
N ASN A 183 1.27 13.67 -26.41
CA ASN A 183 1.15 14.70 -27.44
C ASN A 183 0.29 15.87 -26.94
N ILE A 184 0.80 17.10 -27.16
CA ILE A 184 0.11 18.36 -26.88
C ILE A 184 0.17 19.19 -28.16
N GLY A 185 -0.96 19.29 -28.87
CA GLY A 185 -1.02 19.98 -30.15
C GLY A 185 -1.20 21.50 -30.06
N LEU A 186 -1.70 22.02 -28.92
CA LEU A 186 -1.99 23.46 -28.78
C LEU A 186 -0.76 24.22 -28.28
N PRO A 187 -0.22 25.20 -29.06
CA PRO A 187 0.97 25.98 -28.68
C PRO A 187 0.84 26.68 -27.32
N GLU A 188 -0.36 27.18 -27.01
CA GLU A 188 -0.65 27.84 -25.74
C GLU A 188 -0.47 26.87 -24.54
N LYS A 189 -0.91 25.63 -24.71
CA LYS A 189 -0.74 24.59 -23.66
C LYS A 189 0.71 24.10 -23.56
N GLN A 190 1.45 24.06 -24.67
CA GLN A 190 2.90 23.77 -24.65
C GLN A 190 3.65 24.85 -23.86
N LYS A 191 3.34 26.12 -24.08
CA LYS A 191 3.93 27.22 -23.32
C LYS A 191 3.61 27.14 -21.84
N LEU A 192 2.34 26.91 -21.51
CA LEU A 192 1.89 26.71 -20.12
C LEU A 192 2.67 25.56 -19.42
N ILE A 193 2.87 24.45 -20.12
CA ILE A 193 3.62 23.30 -19.58
C ILE A 193 5.08 23.65 -19.35
N LEU A 194 5.73 24.39 -20.25
CA LEU A 194 7.13 24.79 -20.07
C LEU A 194 7.31 25.80 -18.92
N GLU A 195 6.30 26.66 -18.68
CA GLU A 195 6.32 27.65 -17.61
C GLU A 195 5.98 27.06 -16.22
N HIS A 196 5.04 26.13 -16.17
CA HIS A 196 4.45 25.65 -14.91
C HIS A 196 4.63 24.15 -14.64
N GLY A 197 5.02 23.37 -15.65
CA GLY A 197 5.19 21.94 -15.52
C GLY A 197 6.46 21.54 -14.76
N MET A 198 6.43 20.36 -14.19
CA MET A 198 7.60 19.71 -13.56
C MET A 198 7.78 18.31 -14.13
N GLY A 199 9.03 17.99 -14.42
CA GLY A 199 9.46 16.66 -14.83
C GLY A 199 10.40 16.03 -13.80
N PHE A 200 10.25 14.72 -13.57
CA PHE A 200 11.17 13.96 -12.73
C PHE A 200 11.56 12.66 -13.44
N ILE A 201 12.81 12.25 -13.18
CA ILE A 201 13.37 10.98 -13.65
C ILE A 201 13.64 10.10 -12.45
N LEU A 202 13.04 8.91 -12.44
CA LEU A 202 13.22 7.92 -11.40
C LEU A 202 14.01 6.74 -11.98
N THR A 203 15.30 6.67 -11.65
CA THR A 203 16.20 5.64 -12.13
C THR A 203 16.24 4.49 -11.12
N PRO A 204 15.83 3.27 -11.48
CA PRO A 204 15.82 2.13 -10.57
C PRO A 204 17.26 1.73 -10.19
N LYS A 205 17.47 1.44 -8.88
CA LYS A 205 18.78 1.03 -8.35
C LYS A 205 19.18 -0.39 -8.77
N ASN A 206 18.19 -1.23 -9.09
CA ASN A 206 18.40 -2.61 -9.49
C ASN A 206 17.21 -3.14 -10.31
N PHE A 207 17.31 -4.35 -10.81
CA PHE A 207 16.27 -4.99 -11.64
C PHE A 207 14.91 -5.13 -10.90
N ASN A 208 14.93 -5.50 -9.63
CA ASN A 208 13.69 -5.63 -8.84
C ASN A 208 13.00 -4.28 -8.69
N SER A 209 13.77 -3.23 -8.44
CA SER A 209 13.27 -1.84 -8.38
C SER A 209 12.63 -1.43 -9.72
N ALA A 210 13.26 -1.77 -10.85
CA ALA A 210 12.71 -1.52 -12.18
C ALA A 210 11.35 -2.23 -12.39
N THR A 211 11.22 -3.44 -11.85
CA THR A 211 9.96 -4.19 -11.92
C THR A 211 8.89 -3.59 -11.01
N THR A 212 9.28 -3.14 -9.81
CA THR A 212 8.38 -2.50 -8.85
C THR A 212 7.82 -1.18 -9.41
N ILE A 213 8.67 -0.30 -9.94
CA ILE A 213 8.18 0.98 -10.53
C ILE A 213 7.45 0.80 -11.87
N ALA A 214 7.61 -0.36 -12.52
CA ALA A 214 6.83 -0.72 -13.70
C ALA A 214 5.37 -1.05 -13.37
N ASN A 215 5.07 -1.42 -12.11
CA ASN A 215 3.72 -1.73 -11.67
C ASN A 215 2.81 -0.51 -11.83
N LEU A 216 1.62 -0.71 -12.41
CA LEU A 216 0.69 0.38 -12.69
C LEU A 216 0.22 1.06 -11.40
N GLY A 217 -0.12 0.27 -10.37
CA GLY A 217 -0.55 0.80 -9.07
C GLY A 217 0.53 1.64 -8.41
N GLN A 218 1.81 1.23 -8.48
CA GLN A 218 2.92 2.01 -7.95
C GLN A 218 3.09 3.35 -8.68
N ARG A 219 2.91 3.37 -10.00
CA ARG A 219 2.93 4.63 -10.77
C ARG A 219 1.76 5.53 -10.41
N GLN A 220 0.56 4.96 -10.21
CA GLN A 220 -0.61 5.70 -9.75
C GLN A 220 -0.40 6.29 -8.36
N ALA A 221 0.22 5.54 -7.42
CA ALA A 221 0.56 6.05 -6.09
C ALA A 221 1.51 7.28 -6.18
N ILE A 222 2.54 7.21 -7.03
CA ILE A 222 3.47 8.32 -7.25
C ILE A 222 2.73 9.57 -7.75
N LEU A 223 1.87 9.42 -8.75
CA LEU A 223 1.13 10.55 -9.33
C LEU A 223 0.10 11.12 -8.37
N PHE A 224 -0.59 10.27 -7.64
CA PHE A 224 -1.58 10.66 -6.64
C PHE A 224 -0.94 11.46 -5.49
N ASP A 225 0.14 10.96 -4.89
CA ASP A 225 0.80 11.63 -3.78
C ASP A 225 1.37 12.98 -4.18
N LEU A 226 2.01 13.08 -5.35
CA LEU A 226 2.47 14.36 -5.91
C LEU A 226 1.32 15.35 -6.10
N SER A 227 0.23 14.91 -6.72
CA SER A 227 -0.92 15.76 -7.01
C SER A 227 -1.66 16.21 -5.76
N ASN A 228 -1.73 15.34 -4.76
CA ASN A 228 -2.39 15.63 -3.49
C ASN A 228 -1.65 16.72 -2.68
N VAL A 229 -0.32 16.71 -2.72
CA VAL A 229 0.50 17.66 -1.96
C VAL A 229 0.75 18.96 -2.72
N LEU A 230 1.03 18.89 -4.03
CA LEU A 230 1.36 20.07 -4.85
C LEU A 230 0.14 20.73 -5.48
N GLY A 231 -1.02 20.08 -5.39
CA GLY A 231 -2.21 20.46 -6.14
C GLY A 231 -2.05 20.21 -7.63
N VAL A 232 -3.13 20.44 -8.37
CA VAL A 232 -3.17 20.33 -9.83
C VAL A 232 -3.53 21.68 -10.41
N TYR A 233 -2.79 22.12 -11.42
CA TYR A 233 -3.07 23.38 -12.10
C TYR A 233 -4.45 23.35 -12.74
N ARG A 234 -5.26 24.37 -12.44
CA ARG A 234 -6.64 24.51 -12.91
C ARG A 234 -6.81 25.79 -13.68
N ASP A 235 -7.48 25.67 -14.80
CA ASP A 235 -7.88 26.80 -15.60
C ASP A 235 -9.36 27.19 -15.33
N SER A 236 -10.23 26.19 -15.18
CA SER A 236 -11.69 26.42 -15.08
C SER A 236 -12.40 25.38 -14.17
N GLY A 237 -11.85 25.10 -13.00
CA GLY A 237 -12.48 24.15 -12.06
C GLY A 237 -12.06 22.70 -12.22
N GLU A 238 -11.64 22.28 -13.41
CA GLU A 238 -11.06 20.95 -13.68
C GLU A 238 -9.56 21.01 -13.93
N PRO A 239 -8.80 19.91 -13.73
CA PRO A 239 -7.39 19.89 -14.04
C PRO A 239 -7.14 20.19 -15.51
N SER A 240 -6.22 21.10 -15.80
CA SER A 240 -5.83 21.42 -17.20
C SER A 240 -5.19 20.22 -17.90
N LEU A 241 -4.45 19.40 -17.15
CA LEU A 241 -3.82 18.16 -17.63
C LEU A 241 -3.67 17.15 -16.49
N CYS A 242 -3.94 15.88 -16.80
CA CYS A 242 -3.65 14.81 -15.87
C CYS A 242 -2.14 14.55 -15.76
N PRO A 243 -1.60 14.32 -14.56
CA PRO A 243 -0.22 13.87 -14.39
C PRO A 243 0.00 12.51 -15.03
N LEU A 244 1.19 12.27 -15.59
CA LEU A 244 1.52 11.04 -16.28
C LEU A 244 2.90 10.51 -15.87
N ALA A 245 3.00 9.18 -15.81
CA ALA A 245 4.25 8.47 -15.61
C ALA A 245 4.47 7.44 -16.72
N LYS A 246 5.54 7.59 -17.49
CA LYS A 246 5.90 6.71 -18.60
C LYS A 246 7.25 6.03 -18.34
N ARG A 247 7.32 4.76 -18.66
CA ARG A 247 8.53 3.96 -18.49
C ARG A 247 9.29 3.89 -19.81
N ASP A 248 10.60 4.13 -19.74
CA ASP A 248 11.52 3.73 -20.79
C ASP A 248 11.71 2.21 -20.74
N LEU A 249 11.45 1.54 -21.86
CA LEU A 249 11.52 0.09 -21.96
C LEU A 249 12.96 -0.44 -22.05
N ASN A 250 13.91 0.42 -22.41
CA ASN A 250 15.32 0.02 -22.61
C ASN A 250 16.05 -0.13 -21.26
N ASN A 251 15.88 0.84 -20.37
CA ASN A 251 16.62 0.94 -19.11
C ASN A 251 15.73 0.81 -17.86
N GLY A 252 14.41 0.78 -18.03
CA GLY A 252 13.44 0.68 -16.94
C GLY A 252 13.23 1.97 -16.15
N THR A 253 13.81 3.08 -16.56
CA THR A 253 13.65 4.40 -15.95
C THR A 253 12.22 4.90 -16.14
N LEU A 254 11.70 5.61 -15.13
CA LEU A 254 10.36 6.20 -15.17
C LEU A 254 10.47 7.72 -15.30
N GLY A 255 9.91 8.27 -16.37
CA GLY A 255 9.67 9.70 -16.52
C GLY A 255 8.32 10.07 -15.93
N VAL A 256 8.29 11.04 -15.03
CA VAL A 256 7.08 11.56 -14.36
C VAL A 256 6.87 13.00 -14.79
N PHE A 257 5.68 13.31 -15.25
CA PHE A 257 5.22 14.65 -15.60
C PHE A 257 4.05 15.04 -14.73
N ILE A 258 4.11 16.23 -14.15
CA ILE A 258 3.01 16.87 -13.44
C ILE A 258 2.87 18.35 -13.86
N LEU A 259 1.66 18.87 -13.80
CA LEU A 259 1.37 20.29 -13.89
C LEU A 259 0.77 20.76 -12.57
N PRO A 260 1.62 21.14 -11.60
CA PRO A 260 1.18 21.40 -10.23
C PRO A 260 0.64 22.84 -10.08
N GLN A 261 -0.21 23.04 -9.07
CA GLN A 261 -0.62 24.38 -8.64
C GLN A 261 0.53 25.11 -7.92
N TRP A 262 1.31 24.38 -7.09
CA TRP A 262 2.44 24.91 -6.36
C TRP A 262 3.74 24.40 -6.97
N GLN A 263 4.51 25.31 -7.56
CA GLN A 263 5.79 25.02 -8.20
C GLN A 263 6.93 24.93 -7.19
N ARG A 264 6.81 24.00 -6.25
CA ARG A 264 7.83 23.75 -5.22
C ARG A 264 8.56 22.44 -5.49
N GLU A 265 9.69 22.56 -6.17
CA GLU A 265 10.52 21.42 -6.55
C GLU A 265 11.08 20.67 -5.33
N ASP A 266 11.52 21.41 -4.31
CA ASP A 266 12.02 20.84 -3.05
C ASP A 266 10.97 19.95 -2.37
N LEU A 267 9.71 20.40 -2.39
CA LEU A 267 8.59 19.64 -1.83
C LEU A 267 8.25 18.44 -2.69
N ALA A 268 8.26 18.59 -4.03
CA ALA A 268 8.01 17.49 -4.95
C ALA A 268 9.00 16.33 -4.77
N VAL A 269 10.30 16.64 -4.64
CA VAL A 269 11.33 15.63 -4.40
C VAL A 269 11.11 14.91 -3.07
N ARG A 270 10.79 15.63 -1.99
CA ARG A 270 10.48 15.02 -0.69
C ARG A 270 9.26 14.11 -0.76
N VAL A 271 8.20 14.54 -1.44
CA VAL A 271 7.00 13.71 -1.65
C VAL A 271 7.37 12.43 -2.38
N LEU A 272 8.13 12.53 -3.48
CA LEU A 272 8.60 11.36 -4.23
C LEU A 272 9.43 10.41 -3.37
N GLU A 273 10.34 10.95 -2.54
CA GLU A 273 11.16 10.15 -1.62
C GLU A 273 10.32 9.35 -0.64
N GLU A 274 9.21 9.92 -0.17
CA GLU A 274 8.36 9.35 0.88
C GLU A 274 7.20 8.49 0.34
N VAL A 275 6.97 8.45 -1.00
CA VAL A 275 5.93 7.58 -1.58
C VAL A 275 6.13 6.15 -1.11
N PRO A 276 5.13 5.52 -0.50
CA PRO A 276 5.24 4.15 -0.02
C PRO A 276 5.28 3.18 -1.19
N ILE A 277 6.06 2.10 -1.02
CA ILE A 277 6.07 1.01 -1.98
C ILE A 277 4.91 0.08 -1.67
N LEU A 278 4.08 -0.16 -2.69
CA LEU A 278 2.95 -1.06 -2.56
C LEU A 278 3.43 -2.50 -2.39
N GLU A 279 2.90 -3.21 -1.40
CA GLU A 279 3.29 -4.60 -1.12
C GLU A 279 3.07 -5.53 -2.32
N ASN A 280 1.97 -5.32 -3.06
CA ASN A 280 1.67 -6.08 -4.28
C ASN A 280 2.53 -5.71 -5.49
N ALA A 281 3.29 -4.63 -5.44
CA ALA A 281 4.24 -4.23 -6.48
C ALA A 281 5.65 -4.81 -6.25
N ILE A 282 5.96 -5.25 -5.03
CA ILE A 282 7.27 -5.82 -4.69
C ILE A 282 7.44 -7.16 -5.41
N ARG A 283 8.57 -7.31 -6.11
CA ARG A 283 8.96 -8.57 -6.76
C ARG A 283 10.15 -9.17 -6.04
N MET A 284 10.01 -10.43 -5.64
CA MET A 284 11.14 -11.19 -5.12
C MET A 284 12.13 -11.49 -6.23
N PRO A 285 13.46 -11.42 -5.96
CA PRO A 285 14.47 -11.82 -6.93
C PRO A 285 14.31 -13.30 -7.25
N THR A 286 14.05 -13.60 -8.51
CA THR A 286 14.16 -14.97 -8.99
C THR A 286 15.58 -15.17 -9.50
N ASP A 287 16.30 -16.16 -8.99
CA ASP A 287 17.67 -16.52 -9.43
C ASP A 287 17.74 -16.85 -10.93
N PHE A 288 16.60 -17.14 -11.51
CA PHE A 288 16.41 -17.41 -12.93
C PHE A 288 16.82 -16.22 -13.82
N ILE A 289 16.62 -14.98 -13.35
CA ILE A 289 16.92 -13.77 -14.14
C ILE A 289 18.40 -13.38 -14.01
N LYS A 290 19.03 -13.68 -12.88
CA LYS A 290 20.48 -13.42 -12.69
C LYS A 290 21.38 -14.20 -13.68
N LYS A 291 20.91 -15.34 -14.18
CA LYS A 291 21.66 -16.18 -15.14
C LYS A 291 21.58 -15.70 -16.60
N LYS A 292 20.64 -14.83 -16.95
CA LYS A 292 20.41 -14.39 -18.34
C LYS A 292 21.01 -13.02 -18.68
N VAL A 293 21.53 -12.30 -17.70
CA VAL A 293 22.07 -10.93 -17.82
C VAL A 293 23.60 -10.91 -17.61
N ARG A 294 24.25 -12.09 -17.65
CA ARG A 294 25.72 -12.20 -17.69
C ARG A 294 26.20 -12.63 -19.06
#